data_4e5aa5821e5c23cff43f78419cc6e060
#
_entry.id   4e5aa5821e5c23cff43f78419cc6e060
#
_cell.length_a   1.000
_cell.length_b   1.000
_cell.length_c   1.000
_cell.angle_alpha   90.00
_cell.angle_beta   90.00
_cell.angle_gamma   90.00
#
_symmetry.space_group_name_H-M   'P 1'
#
loop_
_entity.id
_entity.type
_entity.pdbx_description
1 polymer ?
#
loop_
_entity_poly.entity_id
_entity_poly.type
_entity_poly.pdbx_seq_one_letter_code
_entity_poly.pdbx_strand_id
1 'polypeptide(L)'
;MKHVEDVIICDWKYVYGAKGKILNRDQIKQLQNIYGKNNVWDSDLNKAGKICCDCSGLISSLTKIERNSQDYFDSAVEKKNISERNSSMRGWGVWKNGHIGIYDGNDGYYAMDGSKRNAVHLNLSQNSFTHIIKLCDVDY
;
A
#
# COMPACT_ATOMS: atom_id res chain seq x y z
N MET A 1 0.85 -10.97 7.93
CA MET A 1 1.65 -9.78 7.51
C MET A 1 2.64 -9.42 8.62
N LYS A 2 3.57 -10.28 8.78
CA LYS A 2 4.47 -10.36 9.94
C LYS A 2 5.43 -9.16 10.09
N HIS A 3 5.76 -8.50 8.98
CA HIS A 3 6.79 -7.45 8.95
C HIS A 3 6.27 -6.10 8.44
N VAL A 4 4.97 -5.89 8.44
CA VAL A 4 4.39 -4.64 7.92
C VAL A 4 4.85 -3.42 8.72
N GLU A 5 5.04 -3.56 10.03
CA GLU A 5 5.53 -2.49 10.91
C GLU A 5 6.95 -2.04 10.52
N ASP A 6 7.77 -2.96 10.03
CA ASP A 6 9.16 -2.67 9.64
C ASP A 6 9.23 -1.68 8.48
N VAL A 7 8.22 -1.66 7.62
CA VAL A 7 8.14 -0.74 6.48
C VAL A 7 8.17 0.72 6.95
N ILE A 8 7.48 1.02 8.03
CA ILE A 8 7.44 2.37 8.60
C ILE A 8 8.76 2.71 9.28
N ILE A 9 9.30 1.78 10.07
CA ILE A 9 10.58 1.93 10.77
C ILE A 9 11.72 2.13 9.77
N CYS A 10 11.73 1.37 8.66
CA CYS A 10 12.74 1.47 7.61
C CYS A 10 12.53 2.65 6.66
N ASP A 11 11.55 3.50 6.91
CA ASP A 11 11.29 4.73 6.16
C ASP A 11 11.10 4.51 4.64
N TRP A 12 10.25 3.55 4.29
CA TRP A 12 9.87 3.33 2.90
C TRP A 12 9.14 4.54 2.33
N LYS A 13 9.38 4.83 1.06
CA LYS A 13 8.81 6.00 0.39
C LYS A 13 7.78 5.60 -0.66
N TYR A 14 6.73 6.41 -0.79
CA TYR A 14 5.74 6.21 -1.82
C TYR A 14 6.24 6.75 -3.16
N VAL A 15 6.25 5.89 -4.18
CA VAL A 15 6.40 6.29 -5.58
C VAL A 15 5.43 5.47 -6.41
N TYR A 16 4.57 6.13 -7.17
CA TYR A 16 3.57 5.48 -8.01
C TYR A 16 4.24 4.52 -9.01
N GLY A 17 3.77 3.30 -9.07
CA GLY A 17 4.31 2.25 -9.93
C GLY A 17 5.51 1.49 -9.37
N ALA A 18 6.08 1.92 -8.24
CA ALA A 18 7.17 1.22 -7.57
C ALA A 18 6.67 0.01 -6.77
N LYS A 19 7.50 -1.03 -6.65
CA LYS A 19 7.09 -2.35 -6.13
C LYS A 19 7.98 -2.88 -5.00
N GLY A 20 8.60 -2.01 -4.20
CA GLY A 20 9.33 -2.41 -3.01
C GLY A 20 10.82 -2.61 -3.21
N LYS A 21 11.43 -1.92 -4.15
CA LYS A 21 12.87 -1.94 -4.41
C LYS A 21 13.50 -0.57 -4.15
N ILE A 22 14.80 -0.56 -3.88
CA ILE A 22 15.57 0.67 -3.86
C ILE A 22 15.66 1.20 -5.28
N LEU A 23 15.20 2.44 -5.49
CA LEU A 23 15.25 3.10 -6.79
C LEU A 23 16.31 4.19 -6.79
N ASN A 24 17.00 4.35 -7.93
CA ASN A 24 17.82 5.53 -8.19
C ASN A 24 16.98 6.64 -8.84
N ARG A 25 17.57 7.84 -8.98
CA ARG A 25 16.87 9.00 -9.54
C ARG A 25 16.38 8.74 -10.98
N ASP A 26 17.18 8.08 -11.80
CA ASP A 26 16.81 7.78 -13.21
C ASP A 26 15.63 6.82 -13.28
N GLN A 27 15.56 5.83 -12.40
CA GLN A 27 14.44 4.89 -12.32
C GLN A 27 13.14 5.60 -11.92
N ILE A 28 13.19 6.51 -10.96
CA ILE A 28 12.03 7.32 -10.57
C ILE A 28 11.62 8.23 -11.74
N LYS A 29 12.58 8.81 -12.45
CA LYS A 29 12.33 9.62 -13.64
C LYS A 29 11.64 8.81 -14.74
N GLN A 30 12.02 7.57 -14.93
CA GLN A 30 11.37 6.66 -15.89
C GLN A 30 9.91 6.41 -15.49
N LEU A 31 9.61 6.18 -14.21
CA LEU A 31 8.24 6.05 -13.72
C LEU A 31 7.44 7.33 -13.96
N GLN A 32 8.04 8.49 -13.75
CA GLN A 32 7.40 9.77 -14.03
C GLN A 32 7.07 9.91 -15.53
N ASN A 33 7.96 9.47 -16.41
CA ASN A 33 7.73 9.50 -17.86
C ASN A 33 6.61 8.54 -18.29
N ILE A 34 6.47 7.38 -17.62
CA ILE A 34 5.43 6.40 -17.91
C ILE A 34 4.07 6.84 -17.38
N TYR A 35 4.00 7.31 -16.14
CA TYR A 35 2.74 7.57 -15.43
C TYR A 35 2.36 9.04 -15.32
N GLY A 36 3.26 9.97 -15.67
CA GLY A 36 3.03 11.41 -15.65
C GLY A 36 3.32 12.06 -14.31
N LYS A 37 3.52 13.37 -14.34
CA LYS A 37 3.86 14.18 -13.15
C LYS A 37 2.73 14.30 -12.14
N ASN A 38 1.49 14.02 -12.52
CA ASN A 38 0.35 13.98 -11.59
C ASN A 38 0.40 12.77 -10.67
N ASN A 39 1.00 11.68 -11.10
CA ASN A 39 1.14 10.44 -10.33
C ASN A 39 2.52 10.31 -9.69
N VAL A 40 3.57 10.67 -10.40
CA VAL A 40 4.94 10.72 -9.88
C VAL A 40 5.37 12.19 -9.87
N TRP A 41 5.37 12.79 -8.69
CA TRP A 41 5.67 14.22 -8.52
C TRP A 41 7.16 14.49 -8.70
N ASP A 42 7.50 15.74 -9.03
CA ASP A 42 8.91 16.13 -9.09
C ASP A 42 9.63 15.92 -7.74
N SER A 43 8.94 16.12 -6.62
CA SER A 43 9.48 15.86 -5.29
C SER A 43 9.80 14.39 -5.04
N ASP A 44 9.18 13.46 -5.76
CA ASP A 44 9.46 12.02 -5.62
C ASP A 44 10.89 11.66 -6.08
N LEU A 45 11.50 12.47 -6.94
CA LEU A 45 12.90 12.30 -7.36
C LEU A 45 13.89 12.35 -6.18
N ASN A 46 13.52 13.03 -5.10
CA ASN A 46 14.34 13.13 -3.88
C ASN A 46 14.31 11.84 -3.03
N LYS A 47 13.48 10.87 -3.39
CA LYS A 47 13.36 9.58 -2.69
C LYS A 47 14.37 8.54 -3.18
N ALA A 48 15.24 8.90 -4.11
CA ALA A 48 16.30 8.02 -4.61
C ALA A 48 17.17 7.51 -3.47
N GLY A 49 17.56 6.23 -3.53
CA GLY A 49 18.34 5.56 -2.48
C GLY A 49 17.51 4.93 -1.37
N LYS A 50 16.20 5.12 -1.37
CA LYS A 50 15.25 4.50 -0.42
C LYS A 50 14.46 3.39 -1.10
N ILE A 51 13.91 2.47 -0.30
CA ILE A 51 12.94 1.49 -0.80
C ILE A 51 11.66 2.22 -1.14
N CYS A 52 11.21 2.10 -2.38
CA CYS A 52 10.02 2.76 -2.90
C CYS A 52 8.95 1.75 -3.28
N CYS A 53 7.70 2.04 -2.94
CA CYS A 53 6.56 1.26 -3.43
C CYS A 53 5.29 2.11 -3.43
N ASP A 54 4.31 1.68 -4.23
CA ASP A 54 2.95 2.23 -4.21
C ASP A 54 2.08 1.47 -3.19
N CYS A 55 0.77 1.76 -3.16
CA CYS A 55 -0.13 1.17 -2.17
C CYS A 55 -0.21 -0.36 -2.27
N SER A 56 -0.41 -0.90 -3.46
CA SER A 56 -0.46 -2.35 -3.70
C SER A 56 0.94 -2.97 -3.63
N GLY A 57 1.97 -2.21 -3.96
CA GLY A 57 3.36 -2.64 -3.90
C GLY A 57 3.79 -3.04 -2.49
N LEU A 58 3.23 -2.43 -1.46
CA LEU A 58 3.47 -2.84 -0.07
C LEU A 58 3.10 -4.32 0.14
N ILE A 59 1.88 -4.70 -0.22
CA ILE A 59 1.41 -6.08 -0.06
C ILE A 59 2.19 -7.02 -0.98
N SER A 60 2.40 -6.63 -2.24
CA SER A 60 3.15 -7.42 -3.21
C SER A 60 4.59 -7.69 -2.75
N SER A 61 5.24 -6.72 -2.11
CA SER A 61 6.60 -6.90 -1.59
C SER A 61 6.65 -7.88 -0.43
N LEU A 62 5.62 -7.94 0.40
CA LEU A 62 5.53 -8.84 1.55
C LEU A 62 5.11 -10.26 1.16
N THR A 63 4.23 -10.42 0.18
CA THR A 63 3.73 -11.72 -0.28
C THR A 63 4.59 -12.33 -1.39
N LYS A 64 5.42 -11.51 -2.06
CA LYS A 64 6.20 -11.88 -3.27
C LYS A 64 5.33 -12.22 -4.48
N ILE A 65 4.07 -11.81 -4.46
CA ILE A 65 3.12 -11.95 -5.58
C ILE A 65 2.66 -10.56 -5.98
N GLU A 66 2.92 -10.17 -7.22
CA GLU A 66 2.59 -8.82 -7.70
C GLU A 66 1.13 -8.74 -8.12
N ARG A 67 0.39 -7.82 -7.47
CA ARG A 67 -1.00 -7.47 -7.80
C ARG A 67 -1.20 -5.97 -7.64
N ASN A 68 -2.09 -5.38 -8.43
CA ASN A 68 -2.55 -4.01 -8.18
C ASN A 68 -3.74 -4.01 -7.20
N SER A 69 -4.21 -2.82 -6.81
CA SER A 69 -5.29 -2.71 -5.82
C SER A 69 -6.60 -3.34 -6.29
N GLN A 70 -6.92 -3.25 -7.59
CA GLN A 70 -8.11 -3.88 -8.16
C GLN A 70 -7.99 -5.41 -8.19
N ASP A 71 -6.81 -5.94 -8.50
CA ASP A 71 -6.55 -7.38 -8.47
C ASP A 71 -6.75 -7.96 -7.07
N TYR A 72 -6.34 -7.25 -6.02
CA TYR A 72 -6.57 -7.68 -4.64
C TYR A 72 -8.05 -7.72 -4.31
N PHE A 73 -8.82 -6.75 -4.77
CA PHE A 73 -10.26 -6.75 -4.58
C PHE A 73 -10.94 -7.92 -5.32
N ASP A 74 -10.61 -8.11 -6.59
CA ASP A 74 -11.22 -9.13 -7.44
C ASP A 74 -10.88 -10.56 -6.97
N SER A 75 -9.68 -10.78 -6.43
CA SER A 75 -9.21 -12.10 -5.96
C SER A 75 -9.49 -12.36 -4.49
N ALA A 76 -10.05 -11.43 -3.75
CA ALA A 76 -10.29 -11.57 -2.32
C ALA A 76 -11.17 -12.78 -2.00
N VAL A 77 -10.80 -13.51 -0.95
CA VAL A 77 -11.55 -14.70 -0.46
C VAL A 77 -12.89 -14.27 0.13
N GLU A 78 -12.89 -13.14 0.85
CA GLU A 78 -14.09 -12.50 1.38
C GLU A 78 -14.00 -10.98 1.17
N LYS A 79 -15.17 -10.35 0.97
CA LYS A 79 -15.32 -8.91 0.86
C LYS A 79 -16.46 -8.48 1.74
N LYS A 80 -16.21 -7.51 2.61
CA LYS A 80 -17.23 -6.94 3.52
C LYS A 80 -17.17 -5.43 3.49
N ASN A 81 -18.27 -4.78 3.86
CA ASN A 81 -18.27 -3.35 4.07
C ASN A 81 -17.30 -3.01 5.21
N ILE A 82 -16.62 -1.87 5.12
CA ILE A 82 -15.66 -1.44 6.15
C ILE A 82 -16.31 -1.31 7.53
N SER A 83 -17.61 -1.04 7.60
CA SER A 83 -18.36 -0.96 8.85
C SER A 83 -18.47 -2.31 9.58
N GLU A 84 -18.27 -3.42 8.89
CA GLU A 84 -18.33 -4.78 9.44
C GLU A 84 -16.98 -5.24 10.02
N ARG A 85 -15.97 -4.40 10.00
CA ARG A 85 -14.63 -4.74 10.51
C ARG A 85 -14.67 -5.11 11.98
N ASN A 86 -13.80 -6.04 12.36
CA ASN A 86 -13.57 -6.42 13.76
C ASN A 86 -12.12 -6.88 13.96
N SER A 87 -11.72 -7.07 15.22
CA SER A 87 -10.33 -7.38 15.56
C SER A 87 -9.81 -8.69 14.97
N SER A 88 -10.70 -9.65 14.66
CA SER A 88 -10.30 -10.91 14.02
C SER A 88 -9.85 -10.74 12.57
N MET A 89 -10.12 -9.60 11.97
CA MET A 89 -9.73 -9.28 10.59
C MET A 89 -8.37 -8.59 10.48
N ARG A 90 -7.57 -8.58 11.54
CA ARG A 90 -6.20 -8.05 11.50
C ARG A 90 -5.43 -8.70 10.35
N GLY A 91 -4.76 -7.88 9.56
CA GLY A 91 -4.00 -8.33 8.37
C GLY A 91 -4.83 -8.43 7.09
N TRP A 92 -6.15 -8.25 7.17
CA TRP A 92 -6.97 -8.10 5.96
C TRP A 92 -6.64 -6.79 5.26
N GLY A 93 -6.95 -6.71 3.96
CA GLY A 93 -6.84 -5.46 3.22
C GLY A 93 -7.98 -4.49 3.57
N VAL A 94 -7.66 -3.21 3.74
CA VAL A 94 -8.65 -2.13 3.70
C VAL A 94 -8.58 -1.49 2.32
N TRP A 95 -9.73 -1.33 1.65
CA TRP A 95 -9.77 -1.05 0.23
C TRP A 95 -10.77 0.03 -0.12
N LYS A 96 -10.39 0.86 -1.08
CA LYS A 96 -11.29 1.71 -1.85
C LYS A 96 -10.79 1.72 -3.30
N ASN A 97 -11.59 2.21 -4.22
CA ASN A 97 -11.19 2.30 -5.61
C ASN A 97 -9.83 3.03 -5.73
N GLY A 98 -8.85 2.35 -6.30
CA GLY A 98 -7.51 2.91 -6.54
C GLY A 98 -6.56 2.92 -5.33
N HIS A 99 -6.96 2.38 -4.17
CA HIS A 99 -6.10 2.37 -2.99
C HIS A 99 -6.35 1.17 -2.08
N ILE A 100 -5.28 0.71 -1.42
CA ILE A 100 -5.34 -0.42 -0.49
C ILE A 100 -4.34 -0.22 0.65
N GLY A 101 -4.70 -0.72 1.83
CA GLY A 101 -3.82 -0.81 3.00
C GLY A 101 -4.05 -2.13 3.72
N ILE A 102 -3.47 -2.26 4.89
CA ILE A 102 -3.55 -3.46 5.73
C ILE A 102 -4.18 -3.07 7.06
N TYR A 103 -5.26 -3.75 7.46
CA TYR A 103 -5.95 -3.50 8.71
C TYR A 103 -5.10 -3.92 9.91
N ASP A 104 -5.02 -3.06 10.93
CA ASP A 104 -4.24 -3.33 12.15
C ASP A 104 -5.02 -4.11 13.23
N GLY A 105 -6.31 -4.33 13.03
CA GLY A 105 -7.18 -5.02 14.00
C GLY A 105 -7.74 -4.10 15.08
N ASN A 106 -7.45 -2.80 15.06
CA ASN A 106 -7.86 -1.83 16.07
C ASN A 106 -8.19 -0.46 15.47
N ASP A 107 -9.10 -0.45 14.48
CA ASP A 107 -9.56 0.75 13.78
C ASP A 107 -8.48 1.57 13.05
N GLY A 108 -7.33 0.96 12.79
CA GLY A 108 -6.23 1.57 12.08
C GLY A 108 -5.77 0.77 10.87
N TYR A 109 -4.83 1.35 10.12
CA TYR A 109 -4.28 0.70 8.95
C TYR A 109 -2.82 1.05 8.73
N TYR A 110 -2.10 0.13 8.10
CA TYR A 110 -0.77 0.34 7.54
C TYR A 110 -0.90 0.51 6.04
N ALA A 111 -0.27 1.51 5.47
CA ALA A 111 -0.31 1.72 4.02
C ALA A 111 0.88 2.55 3.52
N MET A 112 1.15 2.40 2.22
CA MET A 112 1.86 3.41 1.45
C MET A 112 0.81 4.41 0.98
N ASP A 113 0.69 5.54 1.67
CA ASP A 113 -0.49 6.40 1.63
C ASP A 113 -0.27 7.68 0.81
N GLY A 114 0.36 7.53 -0.35
CA GLY A 114 0.60 8.60 -1.32
C GLY A 114 1.95 9.30 -1.13
N SER A 115 2.30 10.13 -2.11
CA SER A 115 3.61 10.81 -2.18
C SER A 115 3.87 11.74 -1.01
N LYS A 116 2.82 12.31 -0.41
CA LYS A 116 2.94 13.22 0.73
C LYS A 116 3.14 12.50 2.05
N ARG A 117 2.42 11.38 2.26
CA ARG A 117 2.41 10.64 3.53
C ARG A 117 3.44 9.54 3.60
N ASN A 118 3.78 8.92 2.47
CA ASN A 118 4.65 7.74 2.38
C ASN A 118 4.10 6.56 3.20
N ALA A 119 4.96 5.81 3.90
CA ALA A 119 4.53 4.71 4.76
C ALA A 119 3.91 5.25 6.05
N VAL A 120 2.69 4.80 6.36
CA VAL A 120 1.96 5.29 7.55
C VAL A 120 1.29 4.15 8.31
N HIS A 121 1.07 4.40 9.61
CA HIS A 121 0.13 3.66 10.44
C HIS A 121 -0.82 4.69 11.04
N LEU A 122 -2.05 4.74 10.54
CA LEU A 122 -3.03 5.77 10.87
C LEU A 122 -4.37 5.14 11.27
N ASN A 123 -5.25 5.95 11.91
CA ASN A 123 -6.63 5.56 12.14
C ASN A 123 -7.40 5.56 10.80
N LEU A 124 -8.37 4.67 10.67
CA LEU A 124 -9.21 4.57 9.45
C LEU A 124 -9.94 5.88 9.13
N SER A 125 -10.18 6.75 10.12
CA SER A 125 -10.77 8.08 9.89
C SER A 125 -9.91 8.98 9.00
N GLN A 126 -8.63 8.68 8.82
CA GLN A 126 -7.72 9.42 7.95
C GLN A 126 -7.83 9.04 6.47
N ASN A 127 -8.70 8.10 6.13
CA ASN A 127 -8.96 7.67 4.77
C ASN A 127 -10.42 7.28 4.58
N SER A 128 -10.85 7.10 3.34
CA SER A 128 -12.25 6.79 3.00
C SER A 128 -12.40 5.37 2.44
N PHE A 129 -11.76 4.39 3.08
CA PHE A 129 -11.91 2.99 2.68
C PHE A 129 -13.38 2.55 2.74
N THR A 130 -13.79 1.78 1.73
CA THR A 130 -15.17 1.31 1.58
C THR A 130 -15.34 -0.15 2.00
N HIS A 131 -14.31 -0.95 1.84
CA HIS A 131 -14.36 -2.39 2.06
C HIS A 131 -13.20 -2.87 2.92
N ILE A 132 -13.43 -3.99 3.60
CA ILE A 132 -12.40 -4.83 4.21
C ILE A 132 -12.42 -6.19 3.51
N ILE A 133 -11.26 -6.66 3.05
CA ILE A 133 -11.13 -7.80 2.17
C ILE A 133 -10.10 -8.80 2.70
N LYS A 134 -10.45 -10.07 2.65
CA LYS A 134 -9.54 -11.16 3.02
C LYS A 134 -8.67 -11.49 1.81
N LEU A 135 -7.38 -11.22 1.92
CA LEU A 135 -6.44 -11.36 0.80
C LEU A 135 -6.18 -12.83 0.48
N CYS A 136 -6.21 -13.21 -0.81
CA CYS A 136 -5.98 -14.59 -1.22
C CYS A 136 -4.52 -15.03 -1.07
N ASP A 137 -3.57 -14.10 -1.11
CA ASP A 137 -2.14 -14.40 -1.05
C ASP A 137 -1.58 -14.47 0.38
N VAL A 138 -2.40 -14.25 1.38
CA VAL A 138 -2.00 -14.26 2.79
C VAL A 138 -2.56 -15.49 3.48
N ASP A 139 -1.70 -16.17 4.21
CA ASP A 139 -2.07 -17.32 5.04
C ASP A 139 -2.41 -16.80 6.45
N TYR A 140 -3.71 -16.79 6.74
CA TYR A 140 -4.24 -16.24 8.00
C TYR A 140 -4.34 -17.28 9.11
#